data_65d1db8a57d920e5da4d1cd2cb39cfa6
#
_entry.id   65d1db8a57d920e5da4d1cd2cb39cfa6
#
_cell.length_a   1.000
_cell.length_b   1.000
_cell.length_c   1.000
_cell.angle_alpha   90.00
_cell.angle_beta   90.00
_cell.angle_gamma   90.00
#
_symmetry.space_group_name_H-M   'P 1'
#
loop_
_entity.id
_entity.type
_entity.pdbx_description
1 polymer ?
#
loop_
_entity_poly.entity_id
_entity_poly.type
_entity_poly.pdbx_seq_one_letter_code
_entity_poly.pdbx_strand_id
1 'polypeptide(L)'
;MGLATAYELVKRGHQVEVFEAGPVVGGMAASFDFDGLSIERYYHFHCTSDEPFFELLRELGLEDKLCWTATKMGYYYEGRVKEWGNPIGLLKFSGLSFIEKIRYGMLAFLSTKRSDWSKLDKIDAVSWIKSWIGEHAYDVLWKGLFELKFHEYTPNLSAAWIWTRIRRIGNSRQSMFTEKLGYMEGGSEVLMNALKDKILEAGGRVHVLAAVSKIEIKNGAVTGVWVNDEFQAFERVISTVPTPYVPAMIPDLPGDIINQLKSINNIAVVCVIVKLK
;
A
#
# COMPACT_ATOMS: atom_id res chain seq x y z
N MET A 1 -4.92 6.01 6.02
CA MET A 1 -6.30 5.56 6.39
C MET A 1 -6.94 6.50 7.41
N GLY A 2 -6.37 6.78 8.58
CA GLY A 2 -7.01 7.59 9.63
C GLY A 2 -7.57 8.93 9.16
N LEU A 3 -6.77 9.76 8.48
CA LEU A 3 -7.23 11.05 7.95
C LEU A 3 -8.38 10.91 6.95
N ALA A 4 -8.31 9.96 6.00
CA ALA A 4 -9.39 9.76 5.03
C ALA A 4 -10.68 9.29 5.72
N THR A 5 -10.58 8.42 6.72
CA THR A 5 -11.74 8.01 7.53
C THR A 5 -12.32 9.19 8.30
N ALA A 6 -11.48 9.98 8.95
CA ALA A 6 -11.90 11.18 9.68
C ALA A 6 -12.58 12.19 8.77
N TYR A 7 -12.02 12.44 7.58
CA TYR A 7 -12.61 13.32 6.58
C TYR A 7 -14.01 12.86 6.17
N GLU A 8 -14.20 11.58 5.87
CA GLU A 8 -15.52 11.03 5.54
C GLU A 8 -16.52 11.12 6.70
N LEU A 9 -16.05 11.02 7.93
CA LEU A 9 -16.92 11.15 9.11
C LEU A 9 -17.35 12.60 9.36
N VAL A 10 -16.43 13.57 9.25
CA VAL A 10 -16.80 14.99 9.42
C VAL A 10 -17.76 15.46 8.34
N LYS A 11 -17.61 15.00 7.09
CA LYS A 11 -18.57 15.24 5.99
C LYS A 11 -19.99 14.75 6.32
N ARG A 12 -20.10 13.69 7.12
CA ARG A 12 -21.38 13.12 7.57
C ARG A 12 -21.90 13.77 8.87
N GLY A 13 -21.26 14.82 9.34
CA GLY A 13 -21.67 15.59 10.53
C GLY A 13 -21.27 14.99 11.87
N HIS A 14 -20.34 14.00 11.86
CA HIS A 14 -19.80 13.48 13.12
C HIS A 14 -18.76 14.43 13.71
N GLN A 15 -18.70 14.50 15.02
CA GLN A 15 -17.58 15.13 15.73
C GLN A 15 -16.43 14.11 15.77
N VAL A 16 -15.26 14.51 15.27
CA VAL A 16 -14.12 13.59 15.07
C VAL A 16 -12.86 14.19 15.68
N GLU A 17 -12.13 13.36 16.40
CA GLU A 17 -10.77 13.64 16.83
C GLU A 17 -9.82 12.56 16.30
N VAL A 18 -8.69 12.99 15.76
CA VAL A 18 -7.62 12.13 15.26
C VAL A 18 -6.44 12.22 16.20
N PHE A 19 -5.93 11.08 16.65
CA PHE A 19 -4.74 10.98 17.49
C PHE A 19 -3.61 10.32 16.71
N GLU A 20 -2.50 11.01 16.57
CA GLU A 20 -1.28 10.55 15.92
C GLU A 20 -0.13 10.54 16.93
N ALA A 21 0.53 9.40 17.08
CA ALA A 21 1.66 9.25 18.00
C ALA A 21 2.89 10.04 17.57
N GLY A 22 3.09 10.18 16.26
CA GLY A 22 4.21 10.90 15.68
C GLY A 22 4.04 12.43 15.69
N PRO A 23 5.12 13.15 15.36
CA PRO A 23 5.08 14.62 15.27
C PRO A 23 4.35 15.13 14.02
N VAL A 24 4.11 14.27 13.03
CA VAL A 24 3.43 14.59 11.78
C VAL A 24 2.44 13.50 11.43
N VAL A 25 1.33 13.88 10.80
CA VAL A 25 0.33 12.94 10.27
C VAL A 25 0.83 12.27 8.99
N GLY A 26 0.21 11.15 8.60
CA GLY A 26 0.46 10.49 7.32
C GLY A 26 1.05 9.08 7.44
N GLY A 27 1.61 8.71 8.58
CA GLY A 27 2.17 7.38 8.80
C GLY A 27 3.27 7.03 7.79
N MET A 28 3.09 5.98 6.99
CA MET A 28 4.06 5.59 5.94
C MET A 28 4.09 6.55 4.75
N ALA A 29 3.05 7.35 4.54
CA ALA A 29 3.00 8.37 3.48
C ALA A 29 3.57 9.74 3.95
N ALA A 30 4.02 9.83 5.20
CA ALA A 30 4.66 11.05 5.70
C ALA A 30 6.04 11.25 5.08
N SER A 31 6.42 12.52 4.96
CA SER A 31 7.72 12.95 4.48
C SER A 31 8.67 13.30 5.62
N PHE A 32 9.93 13.48 5.30
CA PHE A 32 10.96 14.00 6.20
C PHE A 32 11.93 14.89 5.41
N ASP A 33 12.62 15.78 6.10
CA ASP A 33 13.68 16.59 5.51
C ASP A 33 14.93 15.74 5.25
N PHE A 34 15.41 15.76 4.02
CA PHE A 34 16.66 15.14 3.62
C PHE A 34 17.53 16.17 2.89
N ASP A 35 18.33 16.89 3.65
CA ASP A 35 19.27 17.90 3.14
C ASP A 35 18.54 19.02 2.36
N GLY A 36 17.45 19.55 2.94
CA GLY A 36 16.62 20.61 2.37
C GLY A 36 15.59 20.14 1.34
N LEU A 37 15.46 18.84 1.12
CA LEU A 37 14.44 18.25 0.26
C LEU A 37 13.43 17.49 1.09
N SER A 38 12.14 17.77 0.93
CA SER A 38 11.08 16.93 1.50
C SER A 38 10.97 15.63 0.70
N ILE A 39 11.28 14.50 1.34
CA ILE A 39 11.26 13.17 0.73
C ILE A 39 10.29 12.28 1.49
N GLU A 40 9.48 11.52 0.78
CA GLU A 40 8.60 10.51 1.39
C GLU A 40 9.42 9.40 2.08
N ARG A 41 8.94 8.94 3.22
CA ARG A 41 9.57 7.81 3.96
C ARG A 41 9.68 6.54 3.12
N TYR A 42 8.69 6.32 2.25
CA TYR A 42 8.62 5.23 1.29
C TYR A 42 8.14 5.78 -0.04
N TYR A 43 8.62 5.23 -1.15
CA TYR A 43 8.15 5.66 -2.47
C TYR A 43 6.67 5.30 -2.69
N HIS A 44 5.93 6.25 -3.25
CA HIS A 44 4.54 6.05 -3.66
C HIS A 44 4.39 6.37 -5.14
N PHE A 45 3.57 5.60 -5.81
CA PHE A 45 3.17 5.88 -7.19
C PHE A 45 1.70 5.54 -7.39
N HIS A 46 1.08 6.22 -8.34
CA HIS A 46 -0.32 6.04 -8.68
C HIS A 46 -0.45 5.41 -10.06
N CYS A 47 -1.42 4.53 -10.19
CA CYS A 47 -1.77 3.89 -11.45
C CYS A 47 -3.01 4.57 -12.03
N THR A 48 -3.15 4.60 -13.35
CA THR A 48 -4.33 5.19 -14.01
C THR A 48 -5.65 4.48 -13.67
N SER A 49 -5.58 3.35 -12.97
CA SER A 49 -6.74 2.59 -12.48
C SER A 49 -7.14 2.91 -11.03
N ASP A 50 -6.48 3.87 -10.37
CA ASP A 50 -6.72 4.20 -8.96
C ASP A 50 -7.86 5.22 -8.81
N GLU A 51 -9.03 4.95 -9.40
CA GLU A 51 -10.16 5.90 -9.47
C GLU A 51 -10.61 6.45 -8.10
N PRO A 52 -10.71 5.66 -7.01
CA PRO A 52 -11.08 6.21 -5.71
C PRO A 52 -10.10 7.27 -5.19
N PHE A 53 -8.82 7.17 -5.56
CA PHE A 53 -7.83 8.18 -5.25
C PHE A 53 -8.07 9.47 -6.06
N PHE A 54 -8.40 9.34 -7.34
CA PHE A 54 -8.70 10.51 -8.20
C PHE A 54 -9.99 11.21 -7.78
N GLU A 55 -11.00 10.46 -7.34
CA GLU A 55 -12.22 11.03 -6.76
C GLU A 55 -11.87 11.90 -5.54
N LEU A 56 -11.02 11.39 -4.65
CA LEU A 56 -10.57 12.14 -3.48
C LEU A 56 -9.77 13.39 -3.87
N LEU A 57 -8.87 13.32 -4.87
CA LEU A 57 -8.14 14.48 -5.36
C LEU A 57 -9.07 15.54 -5.95
N ARG A 58 -10.07 15.15 -6.73
CA ARG A 58 -11.09 16.06 -7.29
C ARG A 58 -11.84 16.77 -6.16
N GLU A 59 -12.27 16.03 -5.16
CA GLU A 59 -13.00 16.57 -4.03
C GLU A 59 -12.18 17.57 -3.20
N LEU A 60 -10.88 17.34 -3.11
CA LEU A 60 -9.94 18.21 -2.39
C LEU A 60 -9.37 19.34 -3.26
N GLY A 61 -9.68 19.38 -4.57
CA GLY A 61 -9.14 20.37 -5.51
C GLY A 61 -7.64 20.21 -5.77
N LEU A 62 -7.15 18.96 -5.77
CA LEU A 62 -5.72 18.61 -5.92
C LEU A 62 -5.40 17.89 -7.24
N GLU A 63 -6.30 17.85 -8.21
CA GLU A 63 -6.09 17.14 -9.48
C GLU A 63 -4.87 17.67 -10.26
N ASP A 64 -4.61 18.96 -10.21
CA ASP A 64 -3.48 19.62 -10.84
C ASP A 64 -2.12 19.23 -10.24
N LYS A 65 -2.12 18.68 -9.02
CA LYS A 65 -0.93 18.18 -8.34
C LYS A 65 -0.52 16.77 -8.78
N LEU A 66 -1.37 16.07 -9.51
CA LEU A 66 -1.08 14.72 -10.01
C LEU A 66 -0.32 14.78 -11.33
N CYS A 67 0.96 14.48 -11.28
CA CYS A 67 1.85 14.45 -12.44
C CYS A 67 2.01 13.01 -12.96
N TRP A 68 2.04 12.87 -14.28
CA TRP A 68 2.18 11.57 -14.93
C TRP A 68 3.48 11.48 -15.72
N THR A 69 4.23 10.40 -15.51
CA THR A 69 5.50 10.16 -16.21
C THR A 69 5.50 8.77 -16.86
N ALA A 70 6.00 8.70 -18.09
CA ALA A 70 6.29 7.44 -18.73
C ALA A 70 7.50 6.77 -18.05
N THR A 71 7.32 5.53 -17.63
CA THR A 71 8.37 4.78 -16.93
C THR A 71 9.11 3.84 -17.87
N LYS A 72 10.40 3.64 -17.58
CA LYS A 72 11.23 2.62 -18.24
C LYS A 72 11.66 1.62 -17.18
N MET A 73 11.38 0.36 -17.43
CA MET A 73 11.76 -0.72 -16.53
C MET A 73 12.95 -1.49 -17.13
N GLY A 74 13.92 -1.78 -16.29
CA GLY A 74 15.05 -2.65 -16.61
C GLY A 74 15.05 -3.89 -15.73
N TYR A 75 15.47 -5.01 -16.29
CA TYR A 75 15.71 -6.26 -15.57
C TYR A 75 17.19 -6.61 -15.62
N TYR A 76 17.82 -6.72 -14.45
CA TYR A 76 19.23 -7.14 -14.39
C TYR A 76 19.34 -8.66 -14.52
N TYR A 77 20.01 -9.11 -15.59
CA TYR A 77 20.18 -10.52 -15.89
C TYR A 77 21.55 -10.76 -16.52
N GLU A 78 22.27 -11.76 -16.02
CA GLU A 78 23.61 -12.14 -16.50
C GLU A 78 24.58 -10.94 -16.64
N GLY A 79 24.68 -10.13 -15.61
CA GLY A 79 25.62 -9.01 -15.56
C GLY A 79 25.20 -7.77 -16.38
N ARG A 80 24.00 -7.73 -16.96
CA ARG A 80 23.52 -6.64 -17.81
C ARG A 80 22.09 -6.25 -17.49
N VAL A 81 21.78 -4.96 -17.63
CA VAL A 81 20.40 -4.48 -17.60
C VAL A 81 19.76 -4.72 -18.96
N LYS A 82 18.70 -5.49 -18.98
CA LYS A 82 17.85 -5.77 -20.16
C LYS A 82 16.61 -4.89 -20.10
N GLU A 83 16.14 -4.41 -21.23
CA GLU A 83 14.83 -3.76 -21.32
C GLU A 83 13.74 -4.73 -20.87
N TRP A 84 12.84 -4.25 -20.01
CA TRP A 84 11.76 -5.05 -19.44
C TRP A 84 10.46 -4.25 -19.36
N GLY A 85 9.35 -4.95 -19.13
CA GLY A 85 8.06 -4.31 -18.88
C GLY A 85 7.25 -3.99 -20.12
N ASN A 86 7.70 -4.34 -21.32
CA ASN A 86 6.94 -4.22 -22.56
C ASN A 86 7.09 -5.48 -23.45
N PRO A 87 6.23 -5.69 -24.46
CA PRO A 87 6.29 -6.88 -25.31
C PRO A 87 7.63 -7.05 -26.05
N ILE A 88 8.26 -5.96 -26.47
CA ILE A 88 9.54 -6.01 -27.18
C ILE A 88 10.65 -6.49 -26.25
N GLY A 89 10.71 -5.93 -25.03
CA GLY A 89 11.64 -6.37 -24.01
C GLY A 89 11.47 -7.85 -23.66
N LEU A 90 10.21 -8.31 -23.50
CA LEU A 90 9.91 -9.72 -23.27
C LEU A 90 10.38 -10.61 -24.44
N LEU A 91 10.11 -10.22 -25.68
CA LEU A 91 10.55 -11.01 -26.85
C LEU A 91 12.07 -11.07 -26.98
N LYS A 92 12.78 -9.98 -26.69
CA LYS A 92 14.24 -9.89 -26.72
C LYS A 92 14.95 -10.54 -25.53
N PHE A 93 14.22 -10.87 -24.47
CA PHE A 93 14.82 -11.38 -23.24
C PHE A 93 15.41 -12.78 -23.44
N SER A 94 16.73 -12.93 -23.26
CA SER A 94 17.48 -14.17 -23.53
C SER A 94 17.25 -15.25 -22.46
N GLY A 95 16.81 -14.91 -21.26
CA GLY A 95 16.63 -15.85 -20.16
C GLY A 95 15.37 -16.71 -20.24
N LEU A 96 14.54 -16.59 -21.29
CA LEU A 96 13.31 -17.36 -21.45
C LEU A 96 13.21 -17.97 -22.84
N SER A 97 12.68 -19.17 -22.91
CA SER A 97 12.27 -19.80 -24.17
C SER A 97 11.08 -19.07 -24.80
N PHE A 98 10.86 -19.29 -26.10
CA PHE A 98 9.73 -18.66 -26.80
C PHE A 98 8.36 -19.04 -26.20
N ILE A 99 8.20 -20.30 -25.80
CA ILE A 99 6.95 -20.78 -25.15
C ILE A 99 6.73 -20.09 -23.82
N GLU A 100 7.76 -19.92 -23.00
CA GLU A 100 7.66 -19.22 -21.70
C GLU A 100 7.30 -17.75 -21.88
N LYS A 101 7.82 -17.08 -22.91
CA LYS A 101 7.44 -15.70 -23.25
C LYS A 101 5.96 -15.58 -23.60
N ILE A 102 5.43 -16.52 -24.40
CA ILE A 102 3.99 -16.56 -24.73
C ILE A 102 3.19 -16.78 -23.46
N ARG A 103 3.53 -17.76 -22.63
CA ARG A 103 2.83 -18.08 -21.38
C ARG A 103 2.85 -16.90 -20.41
N TYR A 104 3.99 -16.20 -20.27
CA TYR A 104 4.10 -14.99 -19.45
C TYR A 104 3.21 -13.85 -19.98
N GLY A 105 3.23 -13.62 -21.29
CA GLY A 105 2.37 -12.63 -21.93
C GLY A 105 0.87 -12.94 -21.73
N MET A 106 0.49 -14.20 -21.82
CA MET A 106 -0.88 -14.66 -21.55
C MET A 106 -1.27 -14.45 -20.08
N LEU A 107 -0.39 -14.79 -19.13
CA LEU A 107 -0.60 -14.52 -17.71
C LEU A 107 -0.87 -13.02 -17.48
N ALA A 108 -0.02 -12.15 -18.01
CA ALA A 108 -0.17 -10.71 -17.85
C ALA A 108 -1.47 -10.22 -18.48
N PHE A 109 -1.78 -10.60 -19.71
CA PHE A 109 -2.99 -10.18 -20.44
C PHE A 109 -4.27 -10.66 -19.75
N LEU A 110 -4.37 -11.96 -19.45
CA LEU A 110 -5.59 -12.52 -18.84
C LEU A 110 -5.79 -12.03 -17.41
N SER A 111 -4.72 -11.69 -16.69
CA SER A 111 -4.83 -11.04 -15.38
C SER A 111 -5.53 -9.68 -15.43
N THR A 112 -5.36 -8.91 -16.52
CA THR A 112 -6.07 -7.62 -16.68
C THR A 112 -7.56 -7.79 -16.94
N LYS A 113 -7.98 -8.93 -17.50
CA LYS A 113 -9.39 -9.23 -17.86
C LYS A 113 -10.19 -9.88 -16.73
N ARG A 114 -9.49 -10.51 -15.81
CA ARG A 114 -10.14 -11.18 -14.67
C ARG A 114 -10.64 -10.16 -13.65
N SER A 115 -11.87 -10.34 -13.16
CA SER A 115 -12.47 -9.52 -12.09
C SER A 115 -12.60 -10.27 -10.76
N ASP A 116 -12.88 -11.59 -10.80
CA ASP A 116 -13.06 -12.41 -9.61
C ASP A 116 -11.71 -12.95 -9.08
N TRP A 117 -11.39 -12.60 -7.85
CA TRP A 117 -10.20 -13.00 -7.14
C TRP A 117 -10.43 -14.11 -6.09
N SER A 118 -11.67 -14.40 -5.75
CA SER A 118 -12.05 -15.24 -4.62
C SER A 118 -11.43 -16.65 -4.65
N LYS A 119 -11.32 -17.23 -5.86
CA LYS A 119 -10.66 -18.53 -6.04
C LYS A 119 -9.15 -18.43 -5.93
N LEU A 120 -8.56 -17.28 -6.32
CA LEU A 120 -7.12 -17.07 -6.26
C LEU A 120 -6.63 -16.89 -4.82
N ASP A 121 -7.46 -16.39 -3.93
CA ASP A 121 -7.08 -16.17 -2.54
C ASP A 121 -6.85 -17.49 -1.77
N LYS A 122 -7.35 -18.58 -2.31
CA LYS A 122 -7.18 -19.94 -1.76
C LYS A 122 -5.98 -20.71 -2.34
N ILE A 123 -5.22 -20.10 -3.23
CA ILE A 123 -4.09 -20.72 -3.94
C ILE A 123 -2.82 -19.94 -3.56
N ASP A 124 -1.73 -20.65 -3.30
CA ASP A 124 -0.46 -19.96 -3.09
C ASP A 124 0.09 -19.34 -4.40
N ALA A 125 0.76 -18.20 -4.26
CA ALA A 125 1.24 -17.41 -5.38
C ALA A 125 2.29 -18.14 -6.22
N VAL A 126 3.17 -18.91 -5.59
CA VAL A 126 4.27 -19.63 -6.26
C VAL A 126 3.70 -20.70 -7.18
N SER A 127 2.84 -21.55 -6.65
CA SER A 127 2.16 -22.62 -7.43
C SER A 127 1.34 -22.03 -8.57
N TRP A 128 0.62 -20.93 -8.29
CA TRP A 128 -0.16 -20.28 -9.33
C TRP A 128 0.70 -19.71 -10.47
N ILE A 129 1.79 -19.01 -10.17
CA ILE A 129 2.69 -18.47 -11.19
C ILE A 129 3.33 -19.60 -11.97
N LYS A 130 3.87 -20.64 -11.28
CA LYS A 130 4.49 -21.81 -11.93
C LYS A 130 3.54 -22.53 -12.87
N SER A 131 2.27 -22.66 -12.50
CA SER A 131 1.25 -23.29 -13.38
C SER A 131 1.06 -22.53 -14.68
N TRP A 132 1.20 -21.19 -14.65
CA TRP A 132 1.11 -20.35 -15.84
C TRP A 132 2.39 -20.36 -16.69
N ILE A 133 3.54 -20.04 -16.10
CA ILE A 133 4.76 -19.75 -16.86
C ILE A 133 5.80 -20.88 -16.83
N GLY A 134 5.62 -21.87 -15.97
CA GLY A 134 6.56 -22.98 -15.77
C GLY A 134 7.60 -22.68 -14.69
N GLU A 135 8.29 -23.74 -14.28
CA GLU A 135 9.29 -23.71 -13.20
C GLU A 135 10.46 -22.80 -13.55
N HIS A 136 11.09 -23.03 -14.71
CA HIS A 136 12.25 -22.26 -15.16
C HIS A 136 11.96 -20.75 -15.28
N ALA A 137 10.84 -20.36 -15.89
CA ALA A 137 10.48 -18.95 -16.00
C ALA A 137 10.17 -18.32 -14.62
N TYR A 138 9.61 -19.09 -13.69
CA TYR A 138 9.45 -18.63 -12.31
C TYR A 138 10.82 -18.41 -11.65
N ASP A 139 11.74 -19.35 -11.77
CA ASP A 139 13.07 -19.23 -11.15
C ASP A 139 13.83 -18.02 -11.70
N VAL A 140 13.73 -17.76 -13.00
CA VAL A 140 14.39 -16.60 -13.63
C VAL A 140 13.76 -15.29 -13.23
N LEU A 141 12.42 -15.18 -13.22
CA LEU A 141 11.74 -13.86 -13.11
C LEU A 141 11.24 -13.51 -11.71
N TRP A 142 10.86 -14.50 -10.89
CA TRP A 142 10.10 -14.26 -9.67
C TRP A 142 10.77 -14.74 -8.40
N LYS A 143 11.51 -15.84 -8.46
CA LYS A 143 12.09 -16.48 -7.28
C LYS A 143 12.93 -15.51 -6.45
N GLY A 144 13.91 -14.86 -7.07
CA GLY A 144 14.78 -13.91 -6.37
C GLY A 144 14.01 -12.74 -5.76
N LEU A 145 12.99 -12.23 -6.47
CA LEU A 145 12.12 -11.17 -5.93
C LEU A 145 11.32 -11.65 -4.70
N PHE A 146 10.79 -12.87 -4.75
CA PHE A 146 9.99 -13.42 -3.66
C PHE A 146 10.84 -13.74 -2.45
N GLU A 147 12.01 -14.35 -2.64
CA GLU A 147 12.95 -14.65 -1.57
C GLU A 147 13.45 -13.37 -0.87
N LEU A 148 13.81 -12.34 -1.64
CA LEU A 148 14.26 -11.06 -1.08
C LEU A 148 13.15 -10.25 -0.39
N LYS A 149 11.91 -10.35 -0.87
CA LYS A 149 10.82 -9.52 -0.36
C LYS A 149 10.03 -10.19 0.76
N PHE A 150 9.88 -11.50 0.74
CA PHE A 150 8.97 -12.23 1.62
C PHE A 150 9.67 -13.27 2.49
N HIS A 151 10.93 -13.61 2.19
CA HIS A 151 11.72 -14.57 2.97
C HIS A 151 10.94 -15.87 3.25
N GLU A 152 10.85 -16.28 4.51
CA GLU A 152 10.13 -17.47 4.97
C GLU A 152 8.62 -17.41 4.73
N TYR A 153 8.04 -16.24 4.49
CA TYR A 153 6.60 -16.07 4.21
C TYR A 153 6.23 -16.33 2.75
N THR A 154 7.19 -16.56 1.87
CA THR A 154 6.95 -16.86 0.45
C THR A 154 5.89 -17.96 0.23
N PRO A 155 5.87 -19.09 0.97
CA PRO A 155 4.86 -20.13 0.80
C PRO A 155 3.43 -19.72 1.20
N ASN A 156 3.29 -18.64 1.96
CA ASN A 156 1.99 -18.17 2.47
C ASN A 156 1.40 -17.01 1.67
N LEU A 157 1.99 -16.68 0.53
CA LEU A 157 1.49 -15.60 -0.31
C LEU A 157 0.27 -16.05 -1.11
N SER A 158 -0.81 -15.29 -1.03
CA SER A 158 -2.00 -15.50 -1.85
C SER A 158 -1.74 -15.16 -3.32
N ALA A 159 -2.19 -16.02 -4.23
CA ALA A 159 -2.17 -15.74 -5.66
C ALA A 159 -3.03 -14.50 -6.01
N ALA A 160 -4.09 -14.22 -5.24
CA ALA A 160 -4.89 -13.02 -5.41
C ALA A 160 -4.06 -11.76 -5.21
N TRP A 161 -3.15 -11.76 -4.23
CA TRP A 161 -2.28 -10.60 -3.97
C TRP A 161 -1.36 -10.31 -5.16
N ILE A 162 -0.69 -11.32 -5.72
CA ILE A 162 0.18 -11.16 -6.91
C ILE A 162 -0.65 -10.76 -8.13
N TRP A 163 -1.80 -11.41 -8.32
CA TRP A 163 -2.70 -11.07 -9.43
C TRP A 163 -3.14 -9.61 -9.39
N THR A 164 -3.48 -9.07 -8.21
CA THR A 164 -3.85 -7.64 -8.10
C THR A 164 -2.73 -6.71 -8.54
N ARG A 165 -1.47 -7.06 -8.24
CA ARG A 165 -0.30 -6.28 -8.68
C ARG A 165 -0.13 -6.32 -10.19
N ILE A 166 -0.21 -7.51 -10.78
CA ILE A 166 -0.12 -7.67 -12.25
C ILE A 166 -1.26 -6.91 -12.93
N ARG A 167 -2.49 -7.04 -12.43
CA ARG A 167 -3.67 -6.36 -12.96
C ARG A 167 -3.56 -4.84 -12.85
N ARG A 168 -3.20 -4.32 -11.68
CA ARG A 168 -3.07 -2.88 -11.43
C ARG A 168 -2.06 -2.25 -12.38
N ILE A 169 -0.86 -2.82 -12.48
CA ILE A 169 0.19 -2.34 -13.38
C ILE A 169 -0.23 -2.53 -14.85
N GLY A 170 -0.81 -3.67 -15.19
CA GLY A 170 -1.29 -3.95 -16.53
C GLY A 170 -2.37 -2.98 -17.01
N ASN A 171 -3.27 -2.55 -16.12
CA ASN A 171 -4.32 -1.58 -16.42
C ASN A 171 -3.81 -0.11 -16.38
N SER A 172 -2.63 0.15 -15.84
CA SER A 172 -2.02 1.49 -15.82
C SER A 172 -1.27 1.84 -17.10
N ARG A 173 -1.41 1.05 -18.16
CA ARG A 173 -0.72 1.28 -19.42
C ARG A 173 -1.47 2.25 -20.30
N GLN A 174 -0.76 3.25 -20.82
CA GLN A 174 -1.28 4.13 -21.87
C GLN A 174 -1.38 3.40 -23.22
N SER A 175 -0.45 2.47 -23.47
CA SER A 175 -0.41 1.59 -24.64
C SER A 175 0.27 0.27 -24.27
N MET A 176 0.29 -0.70 -25.21
CA MET A 176 1.05 -1.96 -25.00
C MET A 176 2.55 -1.73 -24.73
N PHE A 177 3.09 -0.58 -25.14
CA PHE A 177 4.52 -0.28 -25.08
C PHE A 177 4.89 0.75 -24.00
N THR A 178 3.91 1.49 -23.48
CA THR A 178 4.16 2.61 -22.56
C THR A 178 3.38 2.42 -21.28
N GLU A 179 4.10 2.21 -20.21
CA GLU A 179 3.58 2.30 -18.85
C GLU A 179 3.61 3.76 -18.40
N LYS A 180 2.58 4.17 -17.66
CA LYS A 180 2.46 5.51 -17.11
C LYS A 180 2.19 5.41 -15.62
N LEU A 181 3.03 6.01 -14.81
CA LEU A 181 2.86 6.09 -13.37
C LEU A 181 2.73 7.55 -12.94
N GLY A 182 1.87 7.78 -11.96
CA GLY A 182 1.62 9.09 -11.38
C GLY A 182 2.38 9.30 -10.07
N TYR A 183 2.70 10.55 -9.79
CA TYR A 183 3.18 11.01 -8.51
C TYR A 183 2.55 12.36 -8.17
N MET A 184 2.48 12.68 -6.88
CA MET A 184 1.99 13.98 -6.43
C MET A 184 3.13 15.02 -6.47
N GLU A 185 2.93 16.14 -7.12
CA GLU A 185 3.82 17.30 -7.01
C GLU A 185 3.81 17.82 -5.57
N GLY A 186 4.97 17.91 -4.94
CA GLY A 186 5.10 18.19 -3.50
C GLY A 186 4.98 16.97 -2.60
N GLY A 187 4.89 15.75 -3.18
CA GLY A 187 4.79 14.50 -2.45
C GLY A 187 3.40 14.23 -1.85
N SER A 188 3.25 13.05 -1.23
CA SER A 188 1.99 12.65 -0.58
C SER A 188 1.60 13.57 0.59
N GLU A 189 2.53 14.37 1.10
CA GLU A 189 2.28 15.32 2.18
C GLU A 189 1.23 16.37 1.79
N VAL A 190 1.16 16.76 0.53
CA VAL A 190 0.14 17.68 0.01
C VAL A 190 -1.27 17.13 0.27
N LEU A 191 -1.50 15.85 -0.01
CA LEU A 191 -2.77 15.20 0.28
C LEU A 191 -3.03 15.09 1.78
N MET A 192 -2.01 14.73 2.58
CA MET A 192 -2.17 14.59 4.04
C MET A 192 -2.55 15.91 4.70
N ASN A 193 -1.92 17.01 4.28
CA ASN A 193 -2.23 18.35 4.76
C ASN A 193 -3.63 18.80 4.33
N ALA A 194 -4.01 18.60 3.08
CA ALA A 194 -5.35 18.96 2.60
C ALA A 194 -6.45 18.20 3.37
N LEU A 195 -6.28 16.91 3.63
CA LEU A 195 -7.21 16.13 4.45
C LEU A 195 -7.29 16.67 5.88
N LYS A 196 -6.14 16.96 6.50
CA LYS A 196 -6.07 17.55 7.85
C LYS A 196 -6.81 18.89 7.90
N ASP A 197 -6.53 19.77 6.93
CA ASP A 197 -7.15 21.10 6.90
C ASP A 197 -8.67 21.00 6.74
N LYS A 198 -9.17 20.11 5.88
CA LYS A 198 -10.61 19.86 5.72
C LYS A 198 -11.28 19.31 6.99
N ILE A 199 -10.58 18.46 7.73
CA ILE A 199 -11.08 17.98 9.03
C ILE A 199 -11.20 19.15 10.02
N LEU A 200 -10.18 20.02 10.09
CA LEU A 200 -10.18 21.19 10.98
C LEU A 200 -11.25 22.23 10.57
N GLU A 201 -11.39 22.53 9.27
CA GLU A 201 -12.43 23.42 8.73
C GLU A 201 -13.85 22.93 9.09
N ALA A 202 -14.07 21.61 9.13
CA ALA A 202 -15.33 21.00 9.52
C ALA A 202 -15.53 20.91 11.05
N GLY A 203 -14.64 21.48 11.85
CA GLY A 203 -14.73 21.46 13.32
C GLY A 203 -14.17 20.21 13.99
N GLY A 204 -13.53 19.32 13.25
CA GLY A 204 -12.79 18.19 13.80
C GLY A 204 -11.47 18.63 14.44
N ARG A 205 -10.81 17.73 15.15
CA ARG A 205 -9.51 17.97 15.79
C ARG A 205 -8.48 16.93 15.36
N VAL A 206 -7.22 17.37 15.23
CA VAL A 206 -6.09 16.50 14.89
C VAL A 206 -4.95 16.76 15.88
N HIS A 207 -4.63 15.76 16.67
CA HIS A 207 -3.62 15.82 17.72
C HIS A 207 -2.39 15.02 17.26
N VAL A 208 -1.23 15.66 17.23
CA VAL A 208 0.08 15.03 17.02
C VAL A 208 0.81 14.87 18.35
N LEU A 209 1.82 14.02 18.42
CA LEU A 209 2.50 13.64 19.66
C LEU A 209 1.52 13.14 20.72
N ALA A 210 0.43 12.54 20.28
CA ALA A 210 -0.70 12.10 21.08
C ALA A 210 -0.91 10.58 20.91
N ALA A 211 -0.01 9.83 21.54
CA ALA A 211 -0.07 8.37 21.49
C ALA A 211 -1.25 7.86 22.34
N VAL A 212 -2.15 7.10 21.71
CA VAL A 212 -3.19 6.36 22.41
C VAL A 212 -2.55 5.12 23.04
N SER A 213 -2.51 5.08 24.37
CA SER A 213 -1.95 3.96 25.11
C SER A 213 -2.97 2.84 25.36
N LYS A 214 -4.24 3.20 25.53
CA LYS A 214 -5.33 2.25 25.79
C LYS A 214 -6.66 2.73 25.23
N ILE A 215 -7.46 1.80 24.71
CA ILE A 215 -8.89 1.99 24.43
C ILE A 215 -9.66 1.32 25.55
N GLU A 216 -10.47 2.08 26.28
CA GLU A 216 -11.19 1.56 27.44
C GLU A 216 -12.55 1.00 27.03
N ILE A 217 -12.82 -0.22 27.49
CA ILE A 217 -14.10 -0.93 27.29
C ILE A 217 -14.72 -1.19 28.64
N LYS A 218 -15.99 -0.78 28.84
CA LYS A 218 -16.79 -1.10 30.02
C LYS A 218 -18.12 -1.69 29.58
N ASN A 219 -18.51 -2.79 30.20
CA ASN A 219 -19.77 -3.48 29.89
C ASN A 219 -19.94 -3.81 28.39
N GLY A 220 -18.85 -4.20 27.71
CA GLY A 220 -18.85 -4.55 26.28
C GLY A 220 -18.92 -3.36 25.30
N ALA A 221 -18.85 -2.13 25.79
CA ALA A 221 -18.86 -0.92 24.97
C ALA A 221 -17.61 -0.08 25.18
N VAL A 222 -17.15 0.57 24.10
CA VAL A 222 -16.08 1.56 24.20
C VAL A 222 -16.57 2.76 25.01
N THR A 223 -15.75 3.23 25.95
CA THR A 223 -16.03 4.42 26.77
C THR A 223 -15.09 5.57 26.48
N GLY A 224 -13.93 5.31 25.90
CA GLY A 224 -12.96 6.34 25.55
C GLY A 224 -11.57 5.78 25.30
N VAL A 225 -10.61 6.68 25.27
CA VAL A 225 -9.19 6.39 25.06
C VAL A 225 -8.33 7.06 26.13
N TRP A 226 -7.18 6.48 26.39
CA TRP A 226 -6.13 7.07 27.20
C TRP A 226 -5.04 7.62 26.28
N VAL A 227 -4.78 8.91 26.41
CA VAL A 227 -3.78 9.65 25.63
C VAL A 227 -2.89 10.42 26.59
N ASN A 228 -1.58 10.17 26.57
CA ASN A 228 -0.63 10.83 27.47
C ASN A 228 -1.08 10.77 28.95
N ASP A 229 -1.55 9.60 29.38
CA ASP A 229 -2.06 9.31 30.73
C ASP A 229 -3.37 10.05 31.13
N GLU A 230 -4.01 10.75 30.19
CA GLU A 230 -5.31 11.38 30.40
C GLU A 230 -6.43 10.60 29.70
N PHE A 231 -7.54 10.36 30.41
CA PHE A 231 -8.72 9.71 29.85
C PHE A 231 -9.56 10.73 29.08
N GLN A 232 -9.92 10.37 27.85
CA GLN A 232 -10.83 11.13 27.00
C GLN A 232 -12.01 10.24 26.59
N ALA A 233 -13.23 10.72 26.84
CA ALA A 233 -14.46 9.97 26.58
C ALA A 233 -14.82 10.01 25.09
N PHE A 234 -15.09 8.83 24.50
CA PHE A 234 -15.58 8.66 23.15
C PHE A 234 -16.59 7.52 23.08
N GLU A 235 -17.65 7.72 22.33
CA GLU A 235 -18.65 6.68 22.08
C GLU A 235 -18.18 5.60 21.11
N ARG A 236 -17.27 5.96 20.21
CA ARG A 236 -16.74 5.07 19.17
C ARG A 236 -15.28 5.38 18.90
N VAL A 237 -14.51 4.34 18.62
CA VAL A 237 -13.09 4.43 18.24
C VAL A 237 -12.86 3.60 17.00
N ILE A 238 -12.16 4.17 16.02
CA ILE A 238 -11.67 3.47 14.82
C ILE A 238 -10.16 3.43 14.90
N SER A 239 -9.61 2.24 15.11
CA SER A 239 -8.17 2.05 15.12
C SER A 239 -7.64 1.83 13.71
N THR A 240 -6.66 2.61 13.31
CA THR A 240 -5.92 2.46 12.04
C THR A 240 -4.44 2.15 12.26
N VAL A 241 -4.07 1.81 13.49
CA VAL A 241 -2.72 1.33 13.82
C VAL A 241 -2.48 -0.08 13.26
N PRO A 242 -1.22 -0.48 13.01
CA PRO A 242 -0.93 -1.84 12.58
C PRO A 242 -1.45 -2.88 13.59
N THR A 243 -2.00 -3.98 13.07
CA THR A 243 -2.66 -5.03 13.86
C THR A 243 -1.87 -5.58 15.05
N PRO A 244 -0.52 -5.71 15.03
CA PRO A 244 0.25 -6.18 16.18
C PRO A 244 0.13 -5.32 17.44
N TYR A 245 -0.18 -4.03 17.30
CA TYR A 245 -0.31 -3.11 18.44
C TYR A 245 -1.70 -3.14 19.08
N VAL A 246 -2.72 -3.60 18.36
CA VAL A 246 -4.12 -3.58 18.82
C VAL A 246 -4.33 -4.38 20.12
N PRO A 247 -3.78 -5.62 20.28
CA PRO A 247 -3.95 -6.38 21.53
C PRO A 247 -3.39 -5.69 22.78
N ALA A 248 -2.33 -4.90 22.62
CA ALA A 248 -1.77 -4.14 23.74
C ALA A 248 -2.64 -2.92 24.09
N MET A 249 -3.25 -2.30 23.09
CA MET A 249 -4.14 -1.13 23.28
C MET A 249 -5.52 -1.52 23.81
N ILE A 250 -5.99 -2.74 23.54
CA ILE A 250 -7.32 -3.23 23.91
C ILE A 250 -7.19 -4.61 24.58
N PRO A 251 -6.68 -4.68 25.81
CA PRO A 251 -6.46 -5.95 26.49
C PRO A 251 -7.76 -6.70 26.83
N ASP A 252 -8.89 -5.99 26.87
CA ASP A 252 -10.21 -6.53 27.19
C ASP A 252 -10.96 -7.10 25.98
N LEU A 253 -10.29 -7.23 24.80
CA LEU A 253 -10.86 -7.93 23.66
C LEU A 253 -11.06 -9.43 23.97
N PRO A 254 -12.07 -10.08 23.35
CA PRO A 254 -12.23 -11.53 23.42
C PRO A 254 -10.94 -12.24 23.02
N GLY A 255 -10.61 -13.32 23.77
CA GLY A 255 -9.32 -14.03 23.58
C GLY A 255 -9.14 -14.62 22.17
N ASP A 256 -10.21 -15.04 21.52
CA ASP A 256 -10.21 -15.51 20.14
C ASP A 256 -9.82 -14.38 19.16
N ILE A 257 -10.31 -13.17 19.35
CA ILE A 257 -9.94 -11.98 18.56
C ILE A 257 -8.48 -11.63 18.79
N ILE A 258 -8.02 -11.61 20.05
CA ILE A 258 -6.61 -11.37 20.37
C ILE A 258 -5.70 -12.39 19.66
N ASN A 259 -6.08 -13.68 19.69
CA ASN A 259 -5.32 -14.74 19.03
C ASN A 259 -5.30 -14.58 17.52
N GLN A 260 -6.42 -14.20 16.89
CA GLN A 260 -6.47 -13.88 15.46
C GLN A 260 -5.56 -12.71 15.10
N LEU A 261 -5.60 -11.61 15.85
CA LEU A 261 -4.73 -10.44 15.63
C LEU A 261 -3.25 -10.79 15.79
N LYS A 262 -2.89 -11.59 16.78
CA LYS A 262 -1.52 -12.06 17.01
C LYS A 262 -1.02 -13.04 15.96
N SER A 263 -1.92 -13.76 15.28
CA SER A 263 -1.55 -14.68 14.19
C SER A 263 -1.21 -13.93 12.87
N ILE A 264 -1.52 -12.65 12.76
CA ILE A 264 -1.19 -11.85 11.58
C ILE A 264 0.29 -11.46 11.63
N ASN A 265 1.07 -12.05 10.73
CA ASN A 265 2.48 -11.71 10.58
C ASN A 265 2.64 -10.44 9.74
N ASN A 266 3.39 -9.49 10.26
CA ASN A 266 3.71 -8.26 9.54
C ASN A 266 5.18 -8.29 9.11
N ILE A 267 5.41 -8.15 7.81
CA ILE A 267 6.76 -8.08 7.25
C ILE A 267 7.21 -6.62 7.31
N ALA A 268 8.30 -6.37 8.04
CA ALA A 268 8.91 -5.05 8.10
C ALA A 268 9.65 -4.73 6.80
N VAL A 269 9.71 -3.45 6.44
CA VAL A 269 10.44 -2.94 5.28
C VAL A 269 11.40 -1.86 5.74
N VAL A 270 12.66 -1.96 5.32
CA VAL A 270 13.66 -0.90 5.48
C VAL A 270 13.84 -0.21 4.14
N CYS A 271 13.66 1.11 4.13
CA CYS A 271 13.93 1.94 2.97
C CYS A 271 15.24 2.69 3.20
N VAL A 272 16.22 2.50 2.31
CA VAL A 272 17.50 3.20 2.36
C VAL A 272 17.52 4.24 1.24
N ILE A 273 17.67 5.50 1.63
CA ILE A 273 17.76 6.63 0.69
C ILE A 273 19.22 7.06 0.62
N VAL A 274 19.78 7.12 -0.59
CA VAL A 274 21.18 7.45 -0.83
C VAL A 274 21.26 8.66 -1.75
N LYS A 275 21.92 9.72 -1.29
CA LYS A 275 22.28 10.87 -2.13
C LYS A 275 23.60 10.56 -2.85
N LEU A 276 23.56 10.54 -4.16
CA LEU A 276 24.75 10.38 -4.99
C LEU A 276 25.45 11.73 -5.17
N LYS A 277 26.78 11.70 -5.29
CA LYS A 277 27.60 12.89 -5.57
C LYS A 277 27.53 13.27 -7.05
#